data_e3258cf0a9f6266b981e6f28c91743fe
#
_entry.id   e3258cf0a9f6266b981e6f28c91743fe
#
_cell.length_a   1.000
_cell.length_b   1.000
_cell.length_c   1.000
_cell.angle_alpha   90.00
_cell.angle_beta   90.00
_cell.angle_gamma   90.00
#
_symmetry.space_group_name_H-M   'P 1'
#
loop_
_entity.id
_entity.type
_entity.pdbx_description
1 polymer ?
#
loop_
_entity_poly.entity_id
_entity_poly.type
_entity_poly.pdbx_seq_one_letter_code
_entity_poly.pdbx_strand_id
1 'polypeptide(L)'
;EEAVRNAGLFVKAGMDCVKVEGAMIERIKAIADAGIMVMSHLGLTPHTRAKLGGYKVQGKTAENAEIILKQALDLQDAGCSFLLLEGMPRESAEMIKEELHIPVYGIGAGDKVDGQLVIFHDLMGLFWEFKSKFVKRYCEAGQIMQEALKEYAHEVRSGQFPAEENFYAIKEEELEKLLGGGNWKVEKVVYETEQGFPTNHCATPNTVVKKQVDLKG
;
A
#
# COMPACT_ATOMS: atom_id res chain seq x y z
N GLU A 1 10.32 -19.82 -21.20
CA GLU A 1 9.32 -19.08 -22.02
C GLU A 1 8.37 -18.23 -21.20
N GLU A 2 7.70 -18.79 -20.17
CA GLU A 2 6.72 -18.05 -19.36
C GLU A 2 7.31 -16.82 -18.64
N ALA A 3 8.51 -16.94 -18.05
CA ALA A 3 9.17 -15.82 -17.38
C ALA A 3 9.43 -14.65 -18.35
N VAL A 4 9.90 -14.93 -19.57
CA VAL A 4 10.14 -13.92 -20.60
C VAL A 4 8.83 -13.31 -21.07
N ARG A 5 7.80 -14.11 -21.28
CA ARG A 5 6.47 -13.62 -21.67
C ARG A 5 5.89 -12.69 -20.62
N ASN A 6 5.97 -13.05 -19.35
CA ASN A 6 5.47 -12.23 -18.26
C ASN A 6 6.28 -10.95 -18.10
N ALA A 7 7.63 -11.00 -18.20
CA ALA A 7 8.47 -9.82 -18.20
C ALA A 7 8.10 -8.88 -19.37
N GLY A 8 7.86 -9.42 -20.56
CA GLY A 8 7.43 -8.64 -21.73
C GLY A 8 6.08 -7.94 -21.54
N LEU A 9 5.16 -8.49 -20.73
CA LEU A 9 3.89 -7.80 -20.39
C LEU A 9 4.14 -6.54 -19.54
N PHE A 10 5.08 -6.60 -18.58
CA PHE A 10 5.46 -5.42 -17.79
C PHE A 10 6.12 -4.34 -18.66
N VAL A 11 7.01 -4.74 -19.57
CA VAL A 11 7.63 -3.79 -20.52
C VAL A 11 6.57 -3.14 -21.42
N LYS A 12 5.61 -3.91 -21.95
CA LYS A 12 4.49 -3.36 -22.73
C LYS A 12 3.59 -2.42 -21.92
N ALA A 13 3.51 -2.61 -20.61
CA ALA A 13 2.82 -1.70 -19.70
C ALA A 13 3.63 -0.44 -19.32
N GLY A 14 4.85 -0.27 -19.88
CA GLY A 14 5.69 0.90 -19.68
C GLY A 14 6.74 0.75 -18.56
N MET A 15 7.02 -0.48 -18.10
CA MET A 15 8.07 -0.71 -17.11
C MET A 15 9.44 -0.87 -17.80
N ASP A 16 10.46 -0.22 -17.25
CA ASP A 16 11.84 -0.31 -17.74
C ASP A 16 12.59 -1.53 -17.22
N CYS A 17 12.17 -2.05 -16.06
CA CYS A 17 12.83 -3.18 -15.39
C CYS A 17 11.78 -4.06 -14.71
N VAL A 18 12.08 -5.36 -14.61
CA VAL A 18 11.28 -6.32 -13.84
C VAL A 18 12.07 -6.87 -12.66
N LYS A 19 11.38 -7.23 -11.58
CA LYS A 19 12.02 -7.87 -10.42
C LYS A 19 11.62 -9.33 -10.29
N VAL A 20 12.61 -10.20 -10.04
CA VAL A 20 12.44 -11.63 -9.78
C VAL A 20 12.98 -11.94 -8.40
N GLU A 21 12.20 -12.56 -7.54
CA GLU A 21 12.60 -12.93 -6.18
C GLU A 21 13.32 -14.27 -6.16
N GLY A 22 14.49 -14.29 -5.47
CA GLY A 22 15.31 -15.46 -5.27
C GLY A 22 16.37 -15.68 -6.35
N ALA A 23 17.25 -16.63 -6.11
CA ALA A 23 18.35 -17.01 -7.03
C ALA A 23 17.81 -17.83 -8.22
N MET A 24 16.99 -17.22 -9.04
CA MET A 24 16.34 -17.84 -10.20
C MET A 24 17.20 -17.70 -11.47
N ILE A 25 18.44 -18.21 -11.43
CA ILE A 25 19.50 -17.99 -12.43
C ILE A 25 19.00 -18.16 -13.86
N GLU A 26 18.39 -19.32 -14.18
CA GLU A 26 17.91 -19.60 -15.53
C GLU A 26 16.82 -18.63 -16.02
N ARG A 27 15.96 -18.16 -15.10
CA ARG A 27 14.90 -17.20 -15.43
C ARG A 27 15.48 -15.80 -15.65
N ILE A 28 16.41 -15.39 -14.79
CA ILE A 28 17.15 -14.13 -14.93
C ILE A 28 17.88 -14.10 -16.26
N LYS A 29 18.63 -15.15 -16.57
CA LYS A 29 19.34 -15.27 -17.85
C LYS A 29 18.40 -15.14 -19.04
N ALA A 30 17.29 -15.88 -19.03
CA ALA A 30 16.34 -15.83 -20.14
C ALA A 30 15.71 -14.45 -20.35
N ILE A 31 15.42 -13.71 -19.26
CA ILE A 31 14.87 -12.35 -19.30
C ILE A 31 15.95 -11.38 -19.83
N ALA A 32 17.17 -11.47 -19.33
CA ALA A 32 18.30 -10.64 -19.75
C ALA A 32 18.67 -10.88 -21.23
N ASP A 33 18.72 -12.15 -21.66
CA ASP A 33 18.95 -12.52 -23.06
C ASP A 33 17.85 -11.99 -24.02
N ALA A 34 16.64 -11.77 -23.51
CA ALA A 34 15.55 -11.13 -24.24
C ALA A 34 15.67 -9.60 -24.30
N GLY A 35 16.74 -9.00 -23.76
CA GLY A 35 16.98 -7.55 -23.73
C GLY A 35 16.18 -6.78 -22.68
N ILE A 36 15.63 -7.46 -21.68
CA ILE A 36 14.84 -6.84 -20.61
C ILE A 36 15.71 -6.69 -19.37
N MET A 37 15.82 -5.46 -18.84
CA MET A 37 16.48 -5.24 -17.56
C MET A 37 15.79 -5.99 -16.43
N VAL A 38 16.58 -6.67 -15.59
CA VAL A 38 16.05 -7.49 -14.52
C VAL A 38 16.81 -7.27 -13.22
N MET A 39 16.06 -7.07 -12.15
CA MET A 39 16.54 -7.04 -10.77
C MET A 39 16.28 -8.38 -10.11
N SER A 40 17.26 -8.92 -9.43
CA SER A 40 17.06 -10.07 -8.54
C SER A 40 16.96 -9.63 -7.08
N HIS A 41 16.44 -10.51 -6.23
CA HIS A 41 16.19 -10.25 -4.82
C HIS A 41 16.68 -11.42 -3.97
N LEU A 42 17.65 -11.17 -3.10
CA LEU A 42 18.25 -12.15 -2.19
C LEU A 42 18.11 -11.71 -0.72
N GLY A 43 18.51 -12.59 0.18
CA GLY A 43 18.35 -12.42 1.62
C GLY A 43 17.01 -12.94 2.09
N LEU A 44 16.24 -12.15 2.82
CA LEU A 44 14.85 -12.47 3.13
C LEU A 44 14.01 -12.38 1.87
N THR A 45 13.38 -13.48 1.50
CA THR A 45 12.52 -13.59 0.33
C THR A 45 11.09 -13.86 0.80
N PRO A 46 10.23 -12.83 0.91
CA PRO A 46 8.89 -12.93 1.50
C PRO A 46 7.98 -13.99 0.88
N HIS A 47 8.01 -14.16 -0.44
CA HIS A 47 7.19 -15.15 -1.13
C HIS A 47 7.58 -16.59 -0.79
N THR A 48 8.86 -16.82 -0.48
CA THR A 48 9.40 -18.13 -0.14
C THR A 48 9.70 -18.27 1.37
N ARG A 49 9.17 -17.38 2.20
CA ARG A 49 9.42 -17.36 3.66
C ARG A 49 9.22 -18.69 4.37
N ALA A 50 8.32 -19.53 3.86
CA ALA A 50 8.11 -20.86 4.42
C ALA A 50 9.38 -21.73 4.39
N LYS A 51 10.18 -21.62 3.32
CA LYS A 51 11.49 -22.31 3.19
C LYS A 51 12.51 -21.75 4.17
N LEU A 52 12.39 -20.47 4.53
CA LEU A 52 13.31 -19.78 5.46
C LEU A 52 12.90 -19.96 6.93
N GLY A 53 11.78 -20.63 7.19
CA GLY A 53 11.21 -20.79 8.54
C GLY A 53 10.62 -19.50 9.10
N GLY A 54 10.06 -18.63 8.24
CA GLY A 54 9.41 -17.37 8.60
C GLY A 54 10.22 -16.14 8.14
N TYR A 55 9.83 -14.97 8.66
CA TYR A 55 10.52 -13.70 8.43
C TYR A 55 11.79 -13.60 9.28
N LYS A 56 12.85 -14.26 8.84
CA LYS A 56 14.14 -14.31 9.54
C LYS A 56 15.22 -13.59 8.76
N VAL A 57 16.06 -12.84 9.47
CA VAL A 57 17.27 -12.21 8.90
C VAL A 57 18.16 -13.30 8.33
N GLN A 58 18.58 -13.14 7.08
CA GLN A 58 19.46 -14.04 6.35
C GLN A 58 20.91 -13.56 6.39
N GLY A 59 21.88 -14.42 6.09
CA GLY A 59 23.31 -14.04 6.08
C GLY A 59 23.91 -13.79 7.47
N LYS A 60 23.34 -14.35 8.55
CA LYS A 60 23.84 -14.18 9.92
C LYS A 60 25.08 -15.01 10.27
N THR A 61 25.34 -16.06 9.52
CA THR A 61 26.52 -16.89 9.69
C THR A 61 27.42 -16.72 8.48
N ALA A 62 28.74 -16.90 8.65
CA ALA A 62 29.69 -16.83 7.55
C ALA A 62 29.28 -17.75 6.39
N GLU A 63 28.94 -19.01 6.72
CA GLU A 63 28.47 -19.99 5.72
C GLU A 63 27.23 -19.50 4.95
N ASN A 64 26.22 -18.96 5.65
CA ASN A 64 25.02 -18.46 4.97
C ASN A 64 25.31 -17.19 4.15
N ALA A 65 26.19 -16.32 4.61
CA ALA A 65 26.63 -15.14 3.86
C ALA A 65 27.38 -15.52 2.58
N GLU A 66 28.29 -16.51 2.64
CA GLU A 66 29.01 -17.06 1.49
C GLU A 66 28.08 -17.69 0.46
N ILE A 67 27.04 -18.43 0.91
CA ILE A 67 26.02 -18.98 0.01
C ILE A 67 25.30 -17.86 -0.75
N ILE A 68 24.90 -16.77 -0.04
CA ILE A 68 24.20 -15.65 -0.66
C ILE A 68 25.14 -14.88 -1.60
N LEU A 69 26.43 -14.70 -1.24
CA LEU A 69 27.43 -14.11 -2.11
C LEU A 69 27.57 -14.91 -3.41
N LYS A 70 27.71 -16.23 -3.30
CA LYS A 70 27.77 -17.09 -4.49
C LYS A 70 26.55 -16.92 -5.38
N GLN A 71 25.36 -16.92 -4.80
CA GLN A 71 24.11 -16.67 -5.54
C GLN A 71 24.09 -15.30 -6.22
N ALA A 72 24.63 -14.28 -5.57
CA ALA A 72 24.70 -12.92 -6.11
C ALA A 72 25.64 -12.86 -7.33
N LEU A 73 26.80 -13.51 -7.26
CA LEU A 73 27.74 -13.63 -8.38
C LEU A 73 27.11 -14.42 -9.54
N ASP A 74 26.51 -15.56 -9.27
CA ASP A 74 25.83 -16.37 -10.29
C ASP A 74 24.70 -15.58 -11.01
N LEU A 75 23.98 -14.70 -10.27
CA LEU A 75 22.95 -13.82 -10.83
C LEU A 75 23.55 -12.71 -11.69
N GLN A 76 24.63 -12.07 -11.25
CA GLN A 76 25.36 -11.08 -12.05
C GLN A 76 25.84 -11.70 -13.37
N ASP A 77 26.47 -12.89 -13.33
CA ASP A 77 26.93 -13.59 -14.51
C ASP A 77 25.80 -14.00 -15.45
N ALA A 78 24.59 -14.23 -14.90
CA ALA A 78 23.37 -14.47 -15.67
C ALA A 78 22.79 -13.21 -16.33
N GLY A 79 23.38 -12.03 -16.13
CA GLY A 79 22.93 -10.77 -16.72
C GLY A 79 21.93 -9.97 -15.87
N CYS A 80 21.87 -10.24 -14.56
CA CYS A 80 21.13 -9.41 -13.63
C CYS A 80 21.66 -7.98 -13.66
N SER A 81 20.77 -7.00 -13.81
CA SER A 81 21.14 -5.58 -13.91
C SER A 81 21.26 -4.89 -12.55
N PHE A 82 20.53 -5.38 -11.55
CA PHE A 82 20.48 -4.83 -10.19
C PHE A 82 20.26 -5.96 -9.19
N LEU A 83 20.77 -5.82 -7.99
CA LEU A 83 20.49 -6.74 -6.89
C LEU A 83 19.79 -6.00 -5.74
N LEU A 84 18.72 -6.58 -5.20
CA LEU A 84 18.11 -6.19 -3.94
C LEU A 84 18.49 -7.18 -2.85
N LEU A 85 19.00 -6.67 -1.73
CA LEU A 85 19.26 -7.43 -0.51
C LEU A 85 18.24 -7.03 0.56
N GLU A 86 17.51 -8.01 1.11
CA GLU A 86 16.52 -7.75 2.15
C GLU A 86 16.86 -8.48 3.45
N GLY A 87 16.71 -7.78 4.59
CA GLY A 87 16.76 -8.37 5.92
C GLY A 87 18.06 -9.12 6.19
N MET A 88 19.21 -8.46 6.00
CA MET A 88 20.55 -9.01 6.17
C MET A 88 21.37 -8.17 7.16
N PRO A 89 22.39 -8.76 7.84
CA PRO A 89 23.40 -7.98 8.53
C PRO A 89 24.12 -7.03 7.57
N ARG A 90 24.46 -5.85 8.06
CA ARG A 90 25.18 -4.82 7.32
C ARG A 90 26.50 -5.34 6.72
N GLU A 91 27.26 -6.10 7.52
CA GLU A 91 28.56 -6.62 7.16
C GLU A 91 28.46 -7.64 6.00
N SER A 92 27.45 -8.50 6.04
CA SER A 92 27.20 -9.46 4.96
C SER A 92 26.76 -8.76 3.67
N ALA A 93 25.96 -7.70 3.77
CA ALA A 93 25.53 -6.92 2.62
C ALA A 93 26.69 -6.12 2.02
N GLU A 94 27.57 -5.54 2.86
CA GLU A 94 28.81 -4.84 2.45
C GLU A 94 29.74 -5.78 1.68
N MET A 95 30.02 -6.97 2.21
CA MET A 95 30.82 -8.00 1.55
C MET A 95 30.27 -8.36 0.18
N ILE A 96 28.96 -8.59 0.06
CA ILE A 96 28.34 -8.93 -1.23
C ILE A 96 28.45 -7.75 -2.20
N LYS A 97 28.22 -6.53 -1.74
CA LYS A 97 28.31 -5.32 -2.56
C LYS A 97 29.72 -5.08 -3.10
N GLU A 98 30.76 -5.33 -2.32
CA GLU A 98 32.16 -5.16 -2.73
C GLU A 98 32.60 -6.11 -3.83
N GLU A 99 32.00 -7.30 -3.91
CA GLU A 99 32.30 -8.33 -4.92
C GLU A 99 31.49 -8.17 -6.22
N LEU A 100 30.46 -7.32 -6.24
CA LEU A 100 29.59 -7.11 -7.39
C LEU A 100 29.95 -5.85 -8.17
N HIS A 101 29.76 -5.92 -9.50
CA HIS A 101 29.92 -4.77 -10.41
C HIS A 101 28.57 -4.12 -10.77
N ILE A 102 27.45 -4.75 -10.43
CA ILE A 102 26.09 -4.21 -10.61
C ILE A 102 25.64 -3.46 -9.35
N PRO A 103 24.77 -2.45 -9.49
CA PRO A 103 24.23 -1.74 -8.33
C PRO A 103 23.48 -2.66 -7.36
N VAL A 104 23.74 -2.47 -6.06
CA VAL A 104 23.11 -3.22 -4.96
C VAL A 104 22.24 -2.29 -4.13
N TYR A 105 20.96 -2.60 -4.05
CA TYR A 105 20.01 -1.90 -3.21
C TYR A 105 19.71 -2.70 -1.95
N GLY A 106 19.38 -2.02 -0.85
CA GLY A 106 19.08 -2.65 0.43
C GLY A 106 17.70 -2.26 0.97
N ILE A 107 17.00 -3.22 1.55
CA ILE A 107 15.86 -3.01 2.41
C ILE A 107 16.10 -3.80 3.72
N GLY A 108 16.48 -3.08 4.77
CA GLY A 108 16.93 -3.72 6.02
C GLY A 108 18.23 -4.51 5.87
N ALA A 109 19.14 -4.04 5.02
CA ALA A 109 20.46 -4.63 4.76
C ALA A 109 21.63 -3.70 5.15
N GLY A 110 21.36 -2.70 6.00
CA GLY A 110 22.36 -1.72 6.43
C GLY A 110 22.58 -0.59 5.44
N ASP A 111 23.60 0.21 5.67
CA ASP A 111 23.90 1.46 4.96
C ASP A 111 25.05 1.33 3.94
N LYS A 112 25.64 0.14 3.79
CA LYS A 112 26.80 -0.11 2.94
C LYS A 112 26.42 -0.70 1.58
N VAL A 113 25.33 -0.19 1.03
CA VAL A 113 24.81 -0.54 -0.31
C VAL A 113 24.61 0.74 -1.13
N ASP A 114 24.43 0.62 -2.44
CA ASP A 114 24.36 1.77 -3.36
C ASP A 114 23.07 2.56 -3.24
N GLY A 115 22.00 1.95 -2.72
CA GLY A 115 20.72 2.65 -2.50
C GLY A 115 19.83 1.95 -1.48
N GLN A 116 18.85 2.69 -0.96
CA GLN A 116 17.94 2.22 0.07
C GLN A 116 16.52 2.14 -0.47
N LEU A 117 15.84 1.05 -0.14
CA LEU A 117 14.43 0.83 -0.43
C LEU A 117 13.64 0.73 0.87
N VAL A 118 12.42 1.21 0.84
CA VAL A 118 11.43 0.97 1.89
C VAL A 118 10.04 0.90 1.26
N ILE A 119 9.18 0.07 1.81
CA ILE A 119 7.81 -0.05 1.33
C ILE A 119 7.02 1.21 1.70
N PHE A 120 6.33 1.80 0.72
CA PHE A 120 5.57 3.03 0.90
C PHE A 120 4.60 2.97 2.08
N HIS A 121 3.87 1.87 2.23
CA HIS A 121 2.93 1.67 3.34
C HIS A 121 3.62 1.68 4.69
N ASP A 122 4.83 1.12 4.78
CA ASP A 122 5.62 1.12 6.00
C ASP A 122 6.17 2.52 6.28
N LEU A 123 6.71 3.20 5.27
CA LEU A 123 7.26 4.55 5.35
C LEU A 123 6.20 5.56 5.81
N MET A 124 4.98 5.45 5.30
CA MET A 124 3.87 6.35 5.62
C MET A 124 3.04 5.91 6.83
N GLY A 125 3.36 4.77 7.45
CA GLY A 125 2.61 4.25 8.59
C GLY A 125 1.16 3.91 8.26
N LEU A 126 0.87 3.47 7.02
CA LEU A 126 -0.46 2.99 6.61
C LEU A 126 -0.78 1.63 7.20
N PHE A 127 0.25 0.81 7.44
CA PHE A 127 0.14 -0.47 8.12
C PHE A 127 0.73 -0.34 9.53
N TRP A 128 -0.10 -0.31 10.55
CA TRP A 128 0.33 -0.05 11.94
C TRP A 128 0.40 -1.29 12.84
N GLU A 129 -0.17 -2.42 12.41
CA GLU A 129 -0.21 -3.65 13.21
C GLU A 129 1.18 -4.25 13.45
N PHE A 130 2.08 -4.07 12.49
CA PHE A 130 3.45 -4.55 12.58
C PHE A 130 4.44 -3.51 12.03
N LYS A 131 5.59 -3.37 12.69
CA LYS A 131 6.70 -2.54 12.24
C LYS A 131 7.99 -3.34 12.28
N SER A 132 8.58 -3.60 11.11
CA SER A 132 9.91 -4.22 11.02
C SER A 132 10.96 -3.34 11.68
N LYS A 133 11.97 -3.96 12.31
CA LYS A 133 13.07 -3.23 12.99
C LYS A 133 13.77 -2.20 12.09
N PHE A 134 13.91 -2.51 10.82
CA PHE A 134 14.61 -1.66 9.85
C PHE A 134 13.73 -0.53 9.28
N VAL A 135 12.44 -0.51 9.57
CA VAL A 135 11.50 0.50 9.08
C VAL A 135 11.55 1.74 9.97
N LYS A 136 11.88 2.88 9.38
CA LYS A 136 11.61 4.20 9.96
C LYS A 136 10.33 4.74 9.34
N ARG A 137 9.31 4.96 10.18
CA ARG A 137 8.10 5.68 9.75
C ARG A 137 8.37 7.17 9.74
N TYR A 138 7.92 7.85 8.72
CA TYR A 138 8.01 9.30 8.57
C TYR A 138 6.66 9.99 8.78
N CYS A 139 5.59 9.20 8.80
CA CYS A 139 4.23 9.64 9.06
C CYS A 139 3.45 8.50 9.73
N GLU A 140 2.36 8.83 10.43
CA GLU A 140 1.37 7.87 10.95
C GLU A 140 0.04 8.06 10.20
N ALA A 141 0.11 8.05 8.86
CA ALA A 141 -1.02 8.35 7.99
C ALA A 141 -2.23 7.45 8.22
N GLY A 142 -2.02 6.17 8.55
CA GLY A 142 -3.10 5.23 8.84
C GLY A 142 -3.95 5.67 10.02
N GLN A 143 -3.34 6.17 11.10
CA GLN A 143 -4.06 6.68 12.27
C GLN A 143 -4.80 7.97 11.94
N ILE A 144 -4.14 8.90 11.24
CA ILE A 144 -4.74 10.18 10.82
C ILE A 144 -5.98 9.93 9.94
N MET A 145 -5.87 9.02 8.97
CA MET A 145 -6.98 8.64 8.11
C MET A 145 -8.11 7.97 8.89
N GLN A 146 -7.79 7.13 9.86
CA GLN A 146 -8.79 6.47 10.71
C GLN A 146 -9.57 7.48 11.54
N GLU A 147 -8.88 8.45 12.17
CA GLU A 147 -9.55 9.49 12.96
C GLU A 147 -10.44 10.38 12.09
N ALA A 148 -9.95 10.81 10.92
CA ALA A 148 -10.76 11.58 9.97
C ALA A 148 -12.03 10.84 9.52
N LEU A 149 -11.92 9.52 9.27
CA LEU A 149 -13.08 8.70 8.91
C LEU A 149 -14.07 8.53 10.08
N LYS A 150 -13.57 8.45 11.32
CA LYS A 150 -14.42 8.41 12.51
C LYS A 150 -15.18 9.72 12.70
N GLU A 151 -14.47 10.84 12.53
CA GLU A 151 -15.05 12.18 12.61
C GLU A 151 -16.15 12.37 11.56
N TYR A 152 -15.85 12.10 10.29
CA TYR A 152 -16.85 12.11 9.22
C TYR A 152 -18.08 11.25 9.55
N ALA A 153 -17.85 10.00 9.99
CA ALA A 153 -18.96 9.12 10.35
C ALA A 153 -19.78 9.63 11.54
N HIS A 154 -19.15 10.31 12.48
CA HIS A 154 -19.82 10.96 13.61
C HIS A 154 -20.67 12.14 13.15
N GLU A 155 -20.10 13.04 12.36
CA GLU A 155 -20.78 14.22 11.84
C GLU A 155 -22.00 13.86 10.98
N VAL A 156 -21.86 12.85 10.10
CA VAL A 156 -23.00 12.35 9.31
C VAL A 156 -24.11 11.81 10.20
N ARG A 157 -23.77 11.01 11.22
CA ARG A 157 -24.76 10.44 12.15
C ARG A 157 -25.43 11.48 13.04
N SER A 158 -24.68 12.51 13.43
CA SER A 158 -25.18 13.60 14.26
C SER A 158 -25.87 14.71 13.46
N GLY A 159 -25.86 14.63 12.13
CA GLY A 159 -26.43 15.66 11.25
C GLY A 159 -25.61 16.95 11.20
N GLN A 160 -24.35 16.93 11.63
CA GLN A 160 -23.42 18.05 11.51
C GLN A 160 -22.85 18.17 10.09
N PHE A 161 -22.73 17.05 9.37
CA PHE A 161 -22.38 17.01 7.96
C PHE A 161 -23.56 16.45 7.13
N PRO A 162 -23.90 17.06 5.97
CA PRO A 162 -23.32 18.28 5.41
C PRO A 162 -23.74 19.53 6.20
N ALA A 163 -22.82 20.49 6.37
CA ALA A 163 -23.10 21.81 6.91
C ALA A 163 -23.59 22.77 5.81
N GLU A 164 -24.02 23.99 6.18
CA GLU A 164 -24.62 24.95 5.24
C GLU A 164 -23.68 25.30 4.07
N GLU A 165 -22.38 25.41 4.33
CA GLU A 165 -21.36 25.65 3.29
C GLU A 165 -21.18 24.48 2.30
N ASN A 166 -21.69 23.30 2.64
CA ASN A 166 -21.64 22.12 1.79
C ASN A 166 -22.88 21.94 0.91
N PHE A 167 -23.86 22.86 1.00
CA PHE A 167 -25.07 22.81 0.21
C PHE A 167 -24.97 23.60 -1.09
N TYR A 168 -25.68 23.11 -2.11
CA TYR A 168 -25.98 23.91 -3.28
C TYR A 168 -27.38 24.49 -3.14
N ALA A 169 -27.51 25.80 -3.21
CA ALA A 169 -28.80 26.48 -3.17
C ALA A 169 -29.40 26.59 -4.56
N ILE A 170 -30.68 26.34 -4.67
CA ILE A 170 -31.44 26.68 -5.88
C ILE A 170 -31.79 28.18 -5.81
N LYS A 171 -31.82 28.86 -6.95
CA LYS A 171 -32.29 30.27 -6.99
C LYS A 171 -33.75 30.36 -6.55
N GLU A 172 -34.08 31.41 -5.81
CA GLU A 172 -35.40 31.59 -5.21
C GLU A 172 -36.54 31.51 -6.26
N GLU A 173 -36.33 32.14 -7.40
CA GLU A 173 -37.29 32.13 -8.54
C GLU A 173 -37.54 30.70 -9.09
N GLU A 174 -36.54 29.86 -9.08
CA GLU A 174 -36.65 28.46 -9.56
C GLU A 174 -37.27 27.58 -8.45
N LEU A 175 -36.99 27.91 -7.18
CA LEU A 175 -37.59 27.21 -6.05
C LEU A 175 -39.12 27.46 -6.01
N GLU A 176 -39.56 28.69 -6.25
CA GLU A 176 -40.97 29.04 -6.34
C GLU A 176 -41.70 28.28 -7.45
N LYS A 177 -41.05 28.14 -8.63
CA LYS A 177 -41.59 27.35 -9.75
C LYS A 177 -41.69 25.88 -9.39
N LEU A 178 -40.66 25.35 -8.72
CA LEU A 178 -40.60 23.93 -8.31
C LEU A 178 -41.69 23.60 -7.29
N LEU A 179 -41.98 24.54 -6.39
CA LEU A 179 -42.99 24.38 -5.33
C LEU A 179 -44.42 24.67 -5.79
N GLY A 180 -44.60 25.12 -7.05
CA GLY A 180 -45.92 25.32 -7.67
C GLY A 180 -46.76 26.37 -6.96
N GLY A 181 -46.17 27.36 -6.28
CA GLY A 181 -46.88 28.42 -5.55
C GLY A 181 -47.61 27.96 -4.28
N GLY A 182 -47.43 26.71 -3.87
CA GLY A 182 -48.00 26.19 -2.60
C GLY A 182 -47.11 26.47 -1.38
N ASN A 183 -47.76 26.60 -0.20
CA ASN A 183 -47.05 26.81 1.08
C ASN A 183 -46.25 25.56 1.49
N TRP A 184 -45.05 25.37 0.91
CA TRP A 184 -44.13 24.33 1.35
C TRP A 184 -43.22 24.92 2.42
N LYS A 185 -43.26 24.38 3.62
CA LYS A 185 -42.18 24.61 4.61
C LYS A 185 -41.21 23.46 4.55
N VAL A 186 -39.96 23.76 4.22
CA VAL A 186 -38.87 22.81 4.39
C VAL A 186 -38.48 22.84 5.87
N GLU A 187 -38.98 21.88 6.64
CA GLU A 187 -38.50 21.66 8.00
C GLU A 187 -37.23 20.85 7.99
N LYS A 188 -36.26 21.30 8.79
CA LYS A 188 -34.99 20.62 8.99
C LYS A 188 -35.23 19.19 9.46
N VAL A 189 -34.84 18.19 8.70
CA VAL A 189 -34.98 16.79 9.10
C VAL A 189 -33.94 16.51 10.18
N VAL A 190 -34.35 16.41 11.42
CA VAL A 190 -33.50 15.96 12.53
C VAL A 190 -33.61 14.44 12.58
N TYR A 191 -32.50 13.75 12.39
CA TYR A 191 -32.41 12.30 12.56
C TYR A 191 -32.24 12.02 14.07
N GLU A 192 -33.29 11.63 14.76
CA GLU A 192 -33.18 11.03 16.09
C GLU A 192 -32.82 9.55 15.94
N THR A 193 -31.63 9.21 16.33
CA THR A 193 -31.23 7.80 16.48
C THR A 193 -31.53 7.37 17.92
N GLU A 194 -32.70 6.80 18.15
CA GLU A 194 -32.92 6.00 19.36
C GLU A 194 -32.11 4.69 19.21
N GLN A 195 -31.29 4.45 20.22
CA GLN A 195 -30.47 3.26 20.48
C GLN A 195 -29.05 3.24 19.90
N GLY A 196 -28.11 3.11 20.86
CA GLY A 196 -26.71 2.91 20.60
C GLY A 196 -26.45 1.67 19.74
N PHE A 197 -25.67 1.85 18.70
CA PHE A 197 -25.29 0.78 17.78
C PHE A 197 -24.35 -0.23 18.47
N PRO A 198 -24.58 -1.54 18.33
CA PRO A 198 -23.58 -2.53 18.67
C PRO A 198 -22.39 -2.47 17.70
N THR A 199 -21.22 -2.60 18.25
CA THR A 199 -19.91 -2.34 17.64
C THR A 199 -19.46 -3.34 16.57
N ASN A 200 -20.32 -4.08 15.89
CA ASN A 200 -19.86 -5.10 14.96
C ASN A 200 -20.83 -5.50 13.85
N HIS A 201 -21.51 -4.57 13.17
CA HIS A 201 -22.12 -4.94 11.87
C HIS A 201 -22.54 -3.67 11.11
N CYS A 202 -22.25 -3.62 9.81
CA CYS A 202 -22.85 -2.68 8.87
C CYS A 202 -24.37 -2.88 8.84
N ALA A 203 -25.09 -2.14 9.67
CA ALA A 203 -26.54 -2.07 9.60
C ALA A 203 -26.92 -0.79 8.87
N THR A 204 -27.68 -0.94 7.76
CA THR A 204 -28.32 0.16 7.05
C THR A 204 -29.28 0.88 8.01
N PRO A 205 -29.23 2.20 8.12
CA PRO A 205 -30.16 2.94 8.98
C PRO A 205 -31.56 2.85 8.37
N ASN A 206 -32.55 2.43 9.19
CA ASN A 206 -33.96 2.54 8.84
C ASN A 206 -34.34 4.03 8.85
N THR A 207 -34.42 4.61 7.68
CA THR A 207 -34.86 5.99 7.48
C THR A 207 -36.37 6.02 7.55
N VAL A 208 -36.95 6.48 8.66
CA VAL A 208 -38.38 6.81 8.73
C VAL A 208 -38.54 8.28 8.37
N VAL A 209 -38.92 8.55 7.13
CA VAL A 209 -39.36 9.91 6.73
C VAL A 209 -40.81 10.08 7.14
N LYS A 210 -41.06 10.85 8.20
CA LYS A 210 -42.43 11.32 8.53
C LYS A 210 -42.69 12.61 7.78
N LYS A 211 -43.52 12.52 6.76
CA LYS A 211 -44.09 13.67 6.05
C LYS A 211 -45.32 14.13 6.84
N GLN A 212 -45.21 15.24 7.53
CA GLN A 212 -46.41 15.90 8.09
C GLN A 212 -46.96 16.86 7.02
N VAL A 213 -48.08 16.51 6.44
CA VAL A 213 -48.84 17.40 5.56
C VAL A 213 -49.95 18.01 6.44
N ASP A 214 -49.82 19.25 6.82
CA ASP A 214 -50.89 20.00 7.41
C ASP A 214 -51.86 20.47 6.29
N LEU A 215 -52.91 19.72 6.11
CA LEU A 215 -54.07 20.14 5.32
C LEU A 215 -54.93 21.05 6.22
N LYS A 216 -54.70 22.36 6.20
CA LYS A 216 -55.74 23.31 6.58
C LYS A 216 -56.33 23.89 5.32
N GLY A 217 -57.63 23.57 5.16
CA GLY A 217 -58.53 23.94 4.08
C GLY A 217 -58.78 25.42 3.92
#